data_27c2999ffe5f86f0a31ae094988ccd5a
#
_entry.id   27c2999ffe5f86f0a31ae094988ccd5a
#
_cell.length_a   1.000
_cell.length_b   1.000
_cell.length_c   1.000
_cell.angle_alpha   90.00
_cell.angle_beta   90.00
_cell.angle_gamma   90.00
#
_symmetry.space_group_name_H-M   'P 1'
#
loop_
_entity.id
_entity.type
_entity.pdbx_description
1 polymer ?
#
loop_
_entity_poly.entity_id
_entity_poly.type
_entity_poly.pdbx_seq_one_letter_code
_entity_poly.pdbx_strand_id
1 'polypeptide(L)'
;MNNWKKALGIMAVLIMVTVLAACGGSGEEAESDQSATDSEETKKELTIGQINWAENIAVTNMWKVILEDKGYEVKLNNLNMGATMKALESGDLDASLEIWLPVQDANYLEEYQDKINFSDATWFDNAKVGLVVPTYVEDVNSIEDLNEHKEKFNSEIVGFDPGAGTMEVTEKMIKDYGLDYELLSSSEPAMIAEIGKAVENEEPIVAPLWSPHWVFSEYDLKFLEDPQKTFGGVEKIHHATRHGFDEDYSDVSQWLKNWKMTDQQIGELINYVENSEEPIDGAKKWVEENEELIGEWVK
;
A
#
# COMPACT_ATOMS: atom_id res chain seq x y z
N MET A 1 15.60 57.40 7.93
CA MET A 1 15.41 58.65 7.15
C MET A 1 14.68 58.28 5.89
N ASN A 2 13.59 58.78 5.85
CA ASN A 2 12.52 59.33 5.01
C ASN A 2 11.69 58.29 4.24
N ASN A 3 10.47 58.02 4.67
CA ASN A 3 9.23 58.82 4.45
C ASN A 3 8.94 59.09 2.95
N TRP A 4 7.90 58.53 2.40
CA TRP A 4 6.81 59.29 1.85
C TRP A 4 5.53 58.48 1.71
N LYS A 5 4.58 58.99 2.26
CA LYS A 5 3.18 59.03 2.52
C LYS A 5 2.35 59.30 1.26
N LYS A 6 1.19 58.60 1.22
CA LYS A 6 -0.15 59.09 0.88
C LYS A 6 -0.44 59.56 -0.56
N ALA A 7 -1.45 58.92 -1.16
CA ALA A 7 -2.65 59.65 -1.61
C ALA A 7 -3.83 58.71 -1.84
N LEU A 8 -4.93 59.05 -1.18
CA LEU A 8 -6.30 58.59 -1.37
C LEU A 8 -6.89 59.09 -2.73
N GLY A 9 -7.81 58.32 -3.27
CA GLY A 9 -8.71 58.80 -4.33
C GLY A 9 -10.01 58.00 -4.27
N ILE A 10 -10.96 58.49 -3.53
CA ILE A 10 -12.37 58.06 -3.51
C ILE A 10 -13.07 58.63 -4.72
N MET A 11 -13.86 57.84 -5.45
CA MET A 11 -15.03 58.38 -6.15
C MET A 11 -16.12 57.33 -6.28
N ALA A 12 -17.25 57.71 -5.70
CA ALA A 12 -18.48 56.95 -5.55
C ALA A 12 -19.50 57.36 -6.64
N VAL A 13 -20.50 56.46 -6.82
CA VAL A 13 -21.89 56.71 -7.15
C VAL A 13 -22.23 56.95 -8.65
N LEU A 14 -23.05 56.12 -9.25
CA LEU A 14 -24.49 56.44 -9.46
C LEU A 14 -25.30 55.24 -9.96
N ILE A 15 -26.40 55.05 -9.29
CA ILE A 15 -27.54 54.15 -9.52
C ILE A 15 -28.32 54.67 -10.76
N MET A 16 -28.85 53.77 -11.61
CA MET A 16 -30.09 54.05 -12.29
C MET A 16 -30.92 52.79 -12.55
N VAL A 17 -31.99 52.72 -11.81
CA VAL A 17 -33.14 51.82 -11.96
C VAL A 17 -34.03 52.39 -13.06
N THR A 18 -34.45 51.57 -14.03
CA THR A 18 -35.67 51.85 -14.80
C THR A 18 -36.46 50.55 -14.97
N VAL A 19 -37.60 50.54 -14.27
CA VAL A 19 -38.74 49.64 -14.50
C VAL A 19 -39.62 50.29 -15.58
N LEU A 20 -40.04 49.53 -16.58
CA LEU A 20 -41.30 49.80 -17.26
C LEU A 20 -41.86 48.52 -17.88
N ALA A 21 -43.02 48.18 -17.36
CA ALA A 21 -43.91 47.17 -17.86
C ALA A 21 -44.70 47.68 -19.09
N ALA A 22 -44.96 46.84 -20.05
CA ALA A 22 -46.15 46.93 -20.92
C ALA A 22 -46.48 45.56 -21.55
N CYS A 23 -47.69 45.18 -21.39
CA CYS A 23 -48.45 44.07 -21.92
C CYS A 23 -48.61 44.03 -23.42
N GLY A 24 -48.72 42.79 -24.00
CA GLY A 24 -49.65 42.60 -25.13
C GLY A 24 -49.19 41.65 -26.25
N GLY A 25 -49.68 40.40 -26.24
CA GLY A 25 -50.28 39.80 -27.43
C GLY A 25 -49.49 38.75 -28.21
N SER A 26 -49.97 37.50 -28.08
CA SER A 26 -50.12 36.42 -29.11
C SER A 26 -48.91 35.90 -29.90
N GLY A 27 -48.59 34.64 -29.61
CA GLY A 27 -48.40 33.53 -30.57
C GLY A 27 -47.08 33.45 -31.30
N GLU A 28 -46.32 32.46 -30.94
CA GLU A 28 -45.75 31.43 -31.82
C GLU A 28 -44.57 30.70 -31.15
N GLU A 29 -44.43 29.50 -31.52
CA GLU A 29 -43.56 28.45 -30.99
C GLU A 29 -42.14 28.93 -30.70
N ALA A 30 -41.70 28.80 -29.43
CA ALA A 30 -40.29 28.89 -29.07
C ALA A 30 -39.75 27.47 -28.92
N GLU A 31 -38.84 27.11 -29.79
CA GLU A 31 -37.92 25.99 -29.67
C GLU A 31 -37.30 26.02 -28.29
N SER A 32 -37.48 24.93 -27.58
CA SER A 32 -36.79 24.70 -26.28
C SER A 32 -35.31 24.47 -26.60
N ASP A 33 -34.51 25.50 -26.42
CA ASP A 33 -33.07 25.37 -26.26
C ASP A 33 -32.81 24.58 -24.98
N GLN A 34 -32.63 23.27 -25.17
CA GLN A 34 -32.09 22.40 -24.12
C GLN A 34 -30.63 22.80 -23.93
N SER A 35 -30.41 23.73 -23.03
CA SER A 35 -29.13 23.92 -22.39
C SER A 35 -28.81 22.59 -21.72
N ALA A 36 -28.01 21.77 -22.37
CA ALA A 36 -27.34 20.65 -21.78
C ALA A 36 -26.43 21.20 -20.66
N THR A 37 -26.93 21.20 -19.46
CA THR A 37 -26.09 21.28 -18.27
C THR A 37 -25.27 19.99 -18.28
N ASP A 38 -24.08 20.11 -18.82
CA ASP A 38 -23.01 19.14 -18.58
C ASP A 38 -22.76 19.20 -17.06
N SER A 39 -23.47 18.36 -16.31
CA SER A 39 -23.13 18.10 -14.94
C SER A 39 -21.83 17.32 -15.00
N GLU A 40 -20.69 17.98 -14.79
CA GLU A 40 -19.48 17.29 -14.36
C GLU A 40 -19.89 16.44 -13.14
N GLU A 41 -20.06 15.16 -13.37
CA GLU A 41 -20.22 14.17 -12.30
C GLU A 41 -18.94 14.27 -11.48
N THR A 42 -19.00 14.89 -10.30
CA THR A 42 -17.87 14.94 -9.38
C THR A 42 -17.49 13.51 -9.04
N LYS A 43 -16.32 13.07 -9.52
CA LYS A 43 -15.78 11.76 -9.24
C LYS A 43 -15.69 11.58 -7.71
N LYS A 44 -16.10 10.42 -7.22
CA LYS A 44 -15.89 10.07 -5.82
C LYS A 44 -14.38 9.93 -5.56
N GLU A 45 -13.86 10.72 -4.63
CA GLU A 45 -12.46 10.61 -4.20
C GLU A 45 -12.31 9.44 -3.24
N LEU A 46 -11.22 8.68 -3.37
CA LEU A 46 -10.87 7.56 -2.50
C LEU A 46 -9.37 7.59 -2.21
N THR A 47 -8.99 7.45 -0.95
CA THR A 47 -7.59 7.47 -0.50
C THR A 47 -7.15 6.07 -0.05
N ILE A 48 -6.04 5.58 -0.61
CA ILE A 48 -5.46 4.27 -0.26
C ILE A 48 -4.08 4.50 0.33
N GLY A 49 -3.78 3.84 1.46
CA GLY A 49 -2.45 3.80 2.04
C GLY A 49 -1.52 2.96 1.19
N GLN A 50 -0.39 3.54 0.82
CA GLN A 50 0.71 2.84 0.18
C GLN A 50 1.89 2.81 1.13
N ILE A 51 2.40 1.62 1.40
CA ILE A 51 3.65 1.42 2.13
C ILE A 51 4.73 1.13 1.09
N ASN A 52 5.95 1.55 1.34
CA ASN A 52 7.04 1.40 0.37
C ASN A 52 7.62 -0.03 0.39
N TRP A 53 6.72 -1.02 0.19
CA TRP A 53 7.03 -2.44 0.07
C TRP A 53 6.60 -2.94 -1.31
N ALA A 54 7.38 -3.85 -1.90
CA ALA A 54 7.24 -4.23 -3.30
C ALA A 54 5.82 -4.70 -3.67
N GLU A 55 5.25 -5.62 -2.91
CA GLU A 55 3.89 -6.13 -3.17
C GLU A 55 2.82 -5.07 -2.90
N ASN A 56 3.01 -4.22 -1.88
CA ASN A 56 2.04 -3.17 -1.56
C ASN A 56 2.03 -2.07 -2.63
N ILE A 57 3.20 -1.64 -3.11
CA ILE A 57 3.29 -0.72 -4.26
C ILE A 57 2.56 -1.32 -5.46
N ALA A 58 2.78 -2.60 -5.74
CA ALA A 58 2.18 -3.29 -6.88
C ALA A 58 0.65 -3.32 -6.77
N VAL A 59 0.09 -3.79 -5.66
CA VAL A 59 -1.37 -3.93 -5.53
C VAL A 59 -2.10 -2.60 -5.36
N THR A 60 -1.49 -1.60 -4.71
CA THR A 60 -2.10 -0.27 -4.57
C THR A 60 -2.16 0.46 -5.91
N ASN A 61 -1.13 0.36 -6.74
CA ASN A 61 -1.15 0.91 -8.09
C ASN A 61 -2.12 0.16 -9.01
N MET A 62 -2.21 -1.16 -8.90
CA MET A 62 -3.21 -1.96 -9.63
C MET A 62 -4.63 -1.50 -9.27
N TRP A 63 -4.97 -1.41 -7.98
CA TRP A 63 -6.28 -0.96 -7.54
C TRP A 63 -6.57 0.49 -7.90
N LYS A 64 -5.55 1.36 -7.91
CA LYS A 64 -5.71 2.72 -8.42
C LYS A 64 -6.16 2.72 -9.88
N VAL A 65 -5.52 1.93 -10.74
CA VAL A 65 -5.92 1.81 -12.15
C VAL A 65 -7.36 1.29 -12.28
N ILE A 66 -7.69 0.19 -11.60
CA ILE A 66 -9.02 -0.43 -11.64
C ILE A 66 -10.10 0.57 -11.20
N LEU A 67 -9.88 1.28 -10.10
CA LEU A 67 -10.86 2.23 -9.55
C LEU A 67 -11.01 3.48 -10.41
N GLU A 68 -9.92 3.98 -10.99
CA GLU A 68 -9.98 5.13 -11.92
C GLU A 68 -10.74 4.77 -13.19
N ASP A 69 -10.62 3.55 -13.71
CA ASP A 69 -11.42 3.04 -14.82
C ASP A 69 -12.92 2.92 -14.47
N LYS A 70 -13.23 2.76 -13.19
CA LYS A 70 -14.62 2.77 -12.67
C LYS A 70 -15.15 4.16 -12.32
N GLY A 71 -14.37 5.21 -12.56
CA GLY A 71 -14.80 6.59 -12.40
C GLY A 71 -14.49 7.20 -11.02
N TYR A 72 -13.68 6.56 -10.20
CA TYR A 72 -13.16 7.14 -8.96
C TYR A 72 -11.98 8.09 -9.23
N GLU A 73 -11.70 8.98 -8.29
CA GLU A 73 -10.43 9.70 -8.20
C GLU A 73 -9.62 9.09 -7.05
N VAL A 74 -8.49 8.43 -7.35
CA VAL A 74 -7.75 7.68 -6.35
C VAL A 74 -6.44 8.37 -5.98
N LYS A 75 -6.27 8.64 -4.70
CA LYS A 75 -5.02 9.15 -4.12
C LYS A 75 -4.29 8.03 -3.37
N LEU A 76 -3.02 7.83 -3.68
CA LEU A 76 -2.13 6.96 -2.91
C LEU A 76 -1.35 7.83 -1.92
N ASN A 77 -1.50 7.53 -0.62
CA ASN A 77 -0.79 8.21 0.44
C ASN A 77 0.38 7.34 0.92
N ASN A 78 1.60 7.77 0.66
CA ASN A 78 2.79 7.06 1.14
C ASN A 78 2.96 7.24 2.66
N LEU A 79 2.78 6.16 3.39
CA LEU A 79 2.81 6.12 4.85
C LEU A 79 3.59 4.87 5.31
N ASN A 80 4.12 4.88 6.53
CA ASN A 80 4.53 3.64 7.19
C ASN A 80 3.33 2.95 7.85
N MET A 81 3.49 1.69 8.27
CA MET A 81 2.39 0.88 8.80
C MET A 81 1.66 1.56 9.99
N GLY A 82 2.40 2.07 10.98
CA GLY A 82 1.79 2.75 12.14
C GLY A 82 1.02 4.01 11.76
N ALA A 83 1.53 4.81 10.81
CA ALA A 83 0.83 6.00 10.30
C ALA A 83 -0.41 5.61 9.49
N THR A 84 -0.37 4.50 8.74
CA THR A 84 -1.51 3.95 8.00
C THR A 84 -2.65 3.58 8.96
N MET A 85 -2.36 2.87 10.04
CA MET A 85 -3.36 2.53 11.06
C MET A 85 -3.99 3.77 11.69
N LYS A 86 -3.19 4.77 12.01
CA LYS A 86 -3.67 6.04 12.56
C LYS A 86 -4.53 6.82 11.57
N ALA A 87 -4.17 6.85 10.31
CA ALA A 87 -4.92 7.54 9.26
C ALA A 87 -6.28 6.86 8.99
N LEU A 88 -6.35 5.51 9.06
CA LEU A 88 -7.60 4.77 9.01
C LEU A 88 -8.50 5.08 10.22
N GLU A 89 -7.92 5.10 11.45
CA GLU A 89 -8.66 5.44 12.67
C GLU A 89 -9.23 6.86 12.62
N SER A 90 -8.48 7.83 12.10
CA SER A 90 -8.94 9.23 12.00
C SER A 90 -9.89 9.49 10.82
N GLY A 91 -9.95 8.58 9.84
CA GLY A 91 -10.70 8.77 8.60
C GLY A 91 -9.97 9.61 7.55
N ASP A 92 -8.68 9.87 7.73
CA ASP A 92 -7.83 10.54 6.73
C ASP A 92 -7.39 9.59 5.61
N LEU A 93 -7.63 8.30 5.79
CA LEU A 93 -7.38 7.22 4.83
C LEU A 93 -8.62 6.33 4.76
N ASP A 94 -9.01 5.93 3.55
CA ASP A 94 -10.17 5.08 3.32
C ASP A 94 -9.85 3.59 3.45
N ALA A 95 -8.73 3.14 2.88
CA ALA A 95 -8.34 1.74 2.85
C ALA A 95 -6.83 1.52 2.94
N SER A 96 -6.45 0.36 3.50
CA SER A 96 -5.13 -0.26 3.40
C SER A 96 -5.28 -1.67 2.84
N LEU A 97 -4.44 -2.06 1.91
CA LEU A 97 -4.46 -3.37 1.27
C LEU A 97 -3.42 -4.34 1.86
N GLU A 98 -2.87 -3.98 3.01
CA GLU A 98 -1.67 -4.60 3.58
C GLU A 98 -1.86 -4.92 5.06
N ILE A 99 -2.46 -6.09 5.35
CA ILE A 99 -2.60 -6.61 6.71
C ILE A 99 -2.26 -8.11 6.68
N TRP A 100 -1.17 -8.48 7.31
CA TRP A 100 -0.65 -9.85 7.34
C TRP A 100 -1.01 -10.56 8.65
N LEU A 101 -1.87 -11.54 8.56
CA LEU A 101 -2.36 -12.28 9.73
C LEU A 101 -2.15 -13.80 9.54
N PRO A 102 -1.96 -14.57 10.64
CA PRO A 102 -2.26 -14.18 12.03
C PRO A 102 -1.09 -13.66 12.86
N VAL A 103 0.14 -13.55 12.34
CA VAL A 103 1.32 -13.30 13.18
C VAL A 103 1.93 -11.92 12.99
N GLN A 104 2.20 -11.52 11.73
CA GLN A 104 3.01 -10.33 11.47
C GLN A 104 2.36 -9.04 12.00
N ASP A 105 1.08 -8.84 11.73
CA ASP A 105 0.34 -7.63 12.14
C ASP A 105 -0.63 -7.88 13.30
N ALA A 106 -0.38 -8.93 14.11
CA ALA A 106 -1.21 -9.25 15.25
C ALA A 106 -1.28 -8.12 16.28
N ASN A 107 -0.19 -7.38 16.49
CA ASN A 107 -0.11 -6.21 17.35
C ASN A 107 -1.05 -5.09 16.88
N TYR A 108 -1.11 -4.81 15.57
CA TYR A 108 -2.02 -3.83 14.98
C TYR A 108 -3.48 -4.29 15.06
N LEU A 109 -3.76 -5.58 14.82
CA LEU A 109 -5.09 -6.12 15.02
C LEU A 109 -5.54 -5.94 16.48
N GLU A 110 -4.70 -6.26 17.45
CA GLU A 110 -5.02 -6.12 18.90
C GLU A 110 -5.30 -4.65 19.26
N GLU A 111 -4.50 -3.71 18.76
CA GLU A 111 -4.64 -2.28 19.08
C GLU A 111 -5.83 -1.62 18.39
N TYR A 112 -6.14 -2.02 17.13
CA TYR A 112 -7.06 -1.28 16.27
C TYR A 112 -8.37 -2.00 15.94
N GLN A 113 -8.62 -3.24 16.39
CA GLN A 113 -9.81 -4.03 16.06
C GLN A 113 -11.15 -3.34 16.34
N ASP A 114 -11.20 -2.45 17.33
CA ASP A 114 -12.40 -1.69 17.69
C ASP A 114 -12.43 -0.28 17.06
N LYS A 115 -11.41 0.09 16.30
CA LYS A 115 -11.20 1.45 15.76
C LYS A 115 -11.30 1.53 14.24
N ILE A 116 -11.04 0.43 13.55
CA ILE A 116 -11.12 0.29 12.10
C ILE A 116 -11.74 -1.06 11.74
N ASN A 117 -12.06 -1.28 10.48
CA ASN A 117 -12.57 -2.55 10.00
C ASN A 117 -11.43 -3.39 9.40
N PHE A 118 -11.06 -4.48 10.08
CA PHE A 118 -10.24 -5.54 9.47
C PHE A 118 -11.14 -6.49 8.70
N SER A 119 -10.84 -6.71 7.43
CA SER A 119 -11.63 -7.61 6.59
C SER A 119 -11.33 -9.07 6.93
N ASP A 120 -12.37 -9.89 7.03
CA ASP A 120 -12.22 -11.36 7.10
C ASP A 120 -11.81 -11.95 5.73
N ALA A 121 -12.08 -11.23 4.63
CA ALA A 121 -11.65 -11.64 3.30
C ALA A 121 -10.14 -11.42 3.15
N THR A 122 -9.51 -12.36 2.45
CA THR A 122 -8.08 -12.32 2.14
C THR A 122 -7.91 -12.18 0.64
N TRP A 123 -6.94 -11.45 0.19
CA TRP A 123 -6.63 -11.41 -1.24
C TRP A 123 -5.48 -12.34 -1.63
N PHE A 124 -4.66 -12.74 -0.65
CA PHE A 124 -3.60 -13.71 -0.82
C PHE A 124 -3.54 -14.67 0.38
N ASP A 125 -3.44 -15.98 0.11
CA ASP A 125 -3.60 -17.02 1.14
C ASP A 125 -2.32 -17.86 1.40
N ASN A 126 -1.21 -17.54 0.74
CA ASN A 126 0.02 -18.35 0.76
C ASN A 126 1.27 -17.52 1.05
N ALA A 127 1.13 -16.48 1.89
CA ALA A 127 2.24 -15.63 2.26
C ALA A 127 3.15 -16.33 3.29
N LYS A 128 4.44 -16.05 3.22
CA LYS A 128 5.46 -16.58 4.14
C LYS A 128 6.39 -15.47 4.57
N VAL A 129 6.74 -15.45 5.83
CA VAL A 129 7.75 -14.55 6.42
C VAL A 129 8.79 -15.38 7.17
N GLY A 130 10.04 -14.92 7.19
CA GLY A 130 11.12 -15.58 7.92
C GLY A 130 12.47 -14.95 7.66
N LEU A 131 13.50 -15.42 8.36
CA LEU A 131 14.85 -15.04 8.02
C LEU A 131 15.33 -15.76 6.76
N VAL A 132 16.07 -15.04 5.93
CA VAL A 132 16.73 -15.60 4.75
C VAL A 132 18.24 -15.39 4.81
N VAL A 133 18.94 -16.30 4.15
CA VAL A 133 20.36 -16.19 3.84
C VAL A 133 20.58 -16.59 2.38
N PRO A 134 21.69 -16.14 1.72
CA PRO A 134 22.06 -16.64 0.41
C PRO A 134 22.29 -18.17 0.41
N THR A 135 21.94 -18.85 -0.66
CA THR A 135 22.04 -20.33 -0.75
C THR A 135 23.48 -20.85 -0.63
N TYR A 136 24.49 -20.03 -1.00
CA TYR A 136 25.91 -20.38 -0.84
C TYR A 136 26.37 -20.39 0.64
N VAL A 137 25.58 -19.91 1.58
CA VAL A 137 25.80 -20.09 3.03
C VAL A 137 25.26 -21.46 3.43
N GLU A 138 25.99 -22.53 3.05
CA GLU A 138 25.53 -23.92 3.14
C GLU A 138 25.40 -24.44 4.58
N ASP A 139 26.18 -23.90 5.50
CA ASP A 139 26.28 -24.36 6.89
C ASP A 139 25.30 -23.68 7.85
N VAL A 140 24.42 -22.80 7.38
CA VAL A 140 23.34 -22.17 8.14
C VAL A 140 22.02 -22.51 7.47
N ASN A 141 21.21 -23.36 8.11
CA ASN A 141 19.93 -23.83 7.56
C ASN A 141 18.76 -23.60 8.51
N SER A 142 19.03 -23.31 9.78
CA SER A 142 18.05 -23.03 10.82
C SER A 142 18.43 -21.76 11.58
N ILE A 143 17.43 -21.08 12.13
CA ILE A 143 17.63 -19.97 13.07
C ILE A 143 18.53 -20.41 14.25
N GLU A 144 18.45 -21.68 14.65
CA GLU A 144 19.30 -22.25 15.73
C GLU A 144 20.78 -22.23 15.39
N ASP A 145 21.17 -22.27 14.10
CA ASP A 145 22.57 -22.27 13.66
C ASP A 145 23.24 -20.91 13.80
N LEU A 146 22.44 -19.82 13.88
CA LEU A 146 22.95 -18.44 13.78
C LEU A 146 23.98 -18.11 14.88
N ASN A 147 23.75 -18.53 16.14
CA ASN A 147 24.69 -18.21 17.22
C ASN A 147 26.09 -18.85 17.03
N GLU A 148 26.14 -20.08 16.47
CA GLU A 148 27.41 -20.74 16.17
C GLU A 148 28.18 -20.00 15.06
N HIS A 149 27.45 -19.36 14.14
CA HIS A 149 27.99 -18.69 12.97
C HIS A 149 27.96 -17.16 13.02
N LYS A 150 27.72 -16.57 14.19
CA LYS A 150 27.49 -15.13 14.35
C LYS A 150 28.59 -14.22 13.79
N GLU A 151 29.83 -14.65 13.87
CA GLU A 151 30.98 -13.92 13.34
C GLU A 151 30.89 -13.74 11.80
N LYS A 152 30.23 -14.67 11.08
CA LYS A 152 30.02 -14.57 9.63
C LYS A 152 29.10 -13.41 9.26
N PHE A 153 28.15 -13.10 10.13
CA PHE A 153 27.12 -12.09 9.91
C PHE A 153 27.42 -10.82 10.71
N ASN A 154 28.63 -10.65 11.24
CA ASN A 154 29.01 -9.52 12.13
C ASN A 154 28.07 -9.40 13.35
N SER A 155 27.35 -10.45 13.74
CA SER A 155 26.29 -10.42 14.75
C SER A 155 25.15 -9.43 14.40
N GLU A 156 24.84 -9.24 13.13
CA GLU A 156 23.82 -8.32 12.64
C GLU A 156 22.78 -9.04 11.81
N ILE A 157 21.51 -8.67 11.98
CA ILE A 157 20.39 -8.99 11.10
C ILE A 157 20.00 -7.70 10.39
N VAL A 158 20.12 -7.69 9.07
CA VAL A 158 19.82 -6.50 8.25
C VAL A 158 18.31 -6.41 8.05
N GLY A 159 17.66 -5.53 8.80
CA GLY A 159 16.21 -5.34 8.75
C GLY A 159 15.80 -4.12 7.91
N PHE A 160 14.51 -3.79 8.01
CA PHE A 160 13.88 -2.73 7.23
C PHE A 160 13.06 -1.78 8.13
N ASP A 161 11.86 -1.39 7.72
CA ASP A 161 11.05 -0.37 8.40
C ASP A 161 10.73 -0.76 9.86
N PRO A 162 11.17 0.04 10.86
CA PRO A 162 11.02 -0.32 12.28
C PRO A 162 9.56 -0.39 12.76
N GLY A 163 8.61 0.14 11.96
CA GLY A 163 7.17 0.04 12.22
C GLY A 163 6.51 -1.18 11.58
N ALA A 164 7.24 -2.01 10.84
CA ALA A 164 6.70 -3.25 10.29
C ALA A 164 6.51 -4.30 11.39
N GLY A 165 5.37 -5.01 11.38
CA GLY A 165 5.12 -6.09 12.32
C GLY A 165 6.18 -7.20 12.26
N THR A 166 6.70 -7.48 11.07
CA THR A 166 7.82 -8.41 10.87
C THR A 166 9.07 -8.03 11.68
N MET A 167 9.36 -6.74 11.85
CA MET A 167 10.50 -6.30 12.68
C MET A 167 10.26 -6.59 14.15
N GLU A 168 9.05 -6.39 14.65
CA GLU A 168 8.68 -6.77 16.04
C GLU A 168 8.76 -8.29 16.25
N VAL A 169 8.27 -9.07 15.29
CA VAL A 169 8.39 -10.53 15.31
C VAL A 169 9.86 -10.97 15.26
N THR A 170 10.71 -10.28 14.47
CA THR A 170 12.16 -10.56 14.41
C THR A 170 12.84 -10.24 15.74
N GLU A 171 12.50 -9.14 16.40
CA GLU A 171 13.00 -8.83 17.74
C GLU A 171 12.59 -9.90 18.77
N LYS A 172 11.35 -10.37 18.66
CA LYS A 172 10.85 -11.47 19.51
C LYS A 172 11.64 -12.75 19.22
N MET A 173 11.86 -13.10 17.97
CA MET A 173 12.63 -14.27 17.53
C MET A 173 14.06 -14.23 18.10
N ILE A 174 14.75 -13.08 18.02
CA ILE A 174 16.09 -12.91 18.62
C ILE A 174 16.07 -13.27 20.10
N LYS A 175 15.04 -12.85 20.85
CA LYS A 175 14.89 -13.14 22.28
C LYS A 175 14.54 -14.60 22.52
N ASP A 176 13.60 -15.17 21.77
CA ASP A 176 13.14 -16.56 21.96
C ASP A 176 14.24 -17.58 21.69
N TYR A 177 15.06 -17.33 20.66
CA TYR A 177 16.22 -18.18 20.32
C TYR A 177 17.49 -17.82 21.08
N GLY A 178 17.46 -16.76 21.91
CA GLY A 178 18.63 -16.28 22.65
C GLY A 178 19.79 -15.93 21.73
N LEU A 179 19.51 -15.29 20.60
CA LEU A 179 20.53 -14.88 19.65
C LEU A 179 21.32 -13.66 20.15
N ASP A 180 22.64 -13.70 19.96
CA ASP A 180 23.53 -12.57 20.22
C ASP A 180 23.73 -11.76 18.94
N TYR A 181 22.63 -11.14 18.48
CA TYR A 181 22.53 -10.39 17.23
C TYR A 181 21.86 -9.04 17.47
N GLU A 182 22.28 -8.03 16.71
CA GLU A 182 21.63 -6.72 16.60
C GLU A 182 20.72 -6.71 15.38
N LEU A 183 19.46 -6.30 15.54
CA LEU A 183 18.54 -6.04 14.42
C LEU A 183 18.71 -4.60 13.95
N LEU A 184 19.23 -4.43 12.75
CA LEU A 184 19.41 -3.11 12.13
C LEU A 184 18.10 -2.66 11.49
N SER A 185 17.73 -1.38 11.67
CA SER A 185 16.57 -0.79 11.01
C SER A 185 17.00 0.05 9.83
N SER A 186 16.26 -0.09 8.71
CA SER A 186 16.51 0.69 7.50
C SER A 186 15.20 0.96 6.76
N SER A 187 15.15 0.74 5.46
CA SER A 187 13.95 0.63 4.62
C SER A 187 14.07 -0.64 3.76
N GLU A 188 12.97 -1.13 3.21
CA GLU A 188 13.04 -2.29 2.30
C GLU A 188 14.04 -2.07 1.15
N PRO A 189 14.02 -0.96 0.39
CA PRO A 189 14.99 -0.75 -0.68
C PRO A 189 16.45 -0.77 -0.20
N ALA A 190 16.73 -0.25 1.01
CA ALA A 190 18.07 -0.26 1.57
C ALA A 190 18.48 -1.68 2.01
N MET A 191 17.60 -2.43 2.65
CA MET A 191 17.82 -3.84 2.99
C MET A 191 18.10 -4.68 1.74
N ILE A 192 17.28 -4.53 0.69
CA ILE A 192 17.48 -5.26 -0.57
C ILE A 192 18.80 -4.86 -1.26
N ALA A 193 19.19 -3.60 -1.22
CA ALA A 193 20.48 -3.16 -1.74
C ALA A 193 21.67 -3.80 -0.99
N GLU A 194 21.59 -3.96 0.34
CA GLU A 194 22.61 -4.68 1.11
C GLU A 194 22.61 -6.18 0.80
N ILE A 195 21.45 -6.81 0.59
CA ILE A 195 21.35 -8.20 0.14
C ILE A 195 22.00 -8.36 -1.23
N GLY A 196 21.68 -7.50 -2.20
CA GLY A 196 22.26 -7.53 -3.55
C GLY A 196 23.79 -7.39 -3.51
N LYS A 197 24.30 -6.43 -2.76
CA LYS A 197 25.73 -6.22 -2.58
C LYS A 197 26.43 -7.43 -1.93
N ALA A 198 25.80 -8.04 -0.91
CA ALA A 198 26.34 -9.25 -0.28
C ALA A 198 26.39 -10.41 -1.26
N VAL A 199 25.31 -10.62 -2.06
CA VAL A 199 25.27 -11.67 -3.07
C VAL A 199 26.32 -11.46 -4.17
N GLU A 200 26.48 -10.24 -4.67
CA GLU A 200 27.50 -9.90 -5.69
C GLU A 200 28.95 -10.18 -5.21
N ASN A 201 29.20 -10.01 -3.91
CA ASN A 201 30.52 -10.24 -3.31
C ASN A 201 30.70 -11.64 -2.70
N GLU A 202 29.68 -12.51 -2.75
CA GLU A 202 29.63 -13.81 -2.06
C GLU A 202 29.84 -13.66 -0.54
N GLU A 203 29.35 -12.54 0.07
CA GLU A 203 29.45 -12.27 1.50
C GLU A 203 28.20 -12.81 2.22
N PRO A 204 28.32 -13.37 3.44
CA PRO A 204 27.17 -13.81 4.21
C PRO A 204 26.33 -12.62 4.67
N ILE A 205 25.00 -12.76 4.53
CA ILE A 205 24.01 -11.81 5.05
C ILE A 205 22.81 -12.59 5.58
N VAL A 206 22.17 -12.07 6.63
CA VAL A 206 20.89 -12.55 7.14
C VAL A 206 19.92 -11.40 7.29
N ALA A 207 18.70 -11.58 6.78
CA ALA A 207 17.66 -10.55 6.75
C ALA A 207 16.27 -11.17 6.93
N PRO A 208 15.30 -10.49 7.54
CA PRO A 208 13.90 -10.86 7.44
C PRO A 208 13.38 -10.54 6.03
N LEU A 209 12.72 -11.50 5.42
CA LEU A 209 12.07 -11.35 4.13
C LEU A 209 10.73 -12.08 4.10
N TRP A 210 9.98 -11.82 3.04
CA TRP A 210 8.66 -12.39 2.84
C TRP A 210 8.44 -12.84 1.39
N SER A 211 7.45 -13.68 1.19
CA SER A 211 6.96 -14.09 -0.11
C SER A 211 5.45 -13.83 -0.15
N PRO A 212 4.92 -13.20 -1.21
CA PRO A 212 5.55 -12.93 -2.51
C PRO A 212 6.50 -11.72 -2.49
N HIS A 213 7.65 -11.84 -3.14
CA HIS A 213 8.64 -10.78 -3.33
C HIS A 213 9.51 -11.06 -4.55
N TRP A 214 9.79 -10.04 -5.37
CA TRP A 214 10.59 -10.18 -6.60
C TRP A 214 12.04 -10.63 -6.35
N VAL A 215 12.59 -10.33 -5.19
CA VAL A 215 13.98 -10.61 -4.80
C VAL A 215 14.37 -12.10 -4.96
N PHE A 216 13.41 -13.01 -4.79
CA PHE A 216 13.64 -14.46 -4.96
C PHE A 216 13.77 -14.90 -6.42
N SER A 217 13.39 -14.04 -7.38
CA SER A 217 13.67 -14.28 -8.81
C SER A 217 15.01 -13.72 -9.24
N GLU A 218 15.58 -12.78 -8.48
CA GLU A 218 16.84 -12.12 -8.79
C GLU A 218 18.03 -12.76 -8.06
N TYR A 219 17.84 -13.18 -6.81
CA TYR A 219 18.89 -13.72 -5.96
C TYR A 219 18.56 -15.11 -5.44
N ASP A 220 19.55 -15.99 -5.41
CA ASP A 220 19.43 -17.33 -4.83
C ASP A 220 19.47 -17.26 -3.31
N LEU A 221 18.29 -17.04 -2.70
CA LEU A 221 18.08 -16.96 -1.26
C LEU A 221 17.33 -18.19 -0.74
N LYS A 222 17.59 -18.57 0.49
CA LYS A 222 16.81 -19.60 1.21
C LYS A 222 16.30 -19.08 2.55
N PHE A 223 15.05 -19.43 2.88
CA PHE A 223 14.52 -19.26 4.22
C PHE A 223 15.19 -20.22 5.19
N LEU A 224 15.56 -19.72 6.37
CA LEU A 224 15.97 -20.57 7.48
C LEU A 224 14.77 -21.30 8.08
N GLU A 225 15.01 -22.53 8.57
CA GLU A 225 14.02 -23.23 9.39
C GLU A 225 13.78 -22.49 10.70
N ASP A 226 12.52 -22.38 11.11
CA ASP A 226 12.07 -21.79 12.36
C ASP A 226 11.40 -22.86 13.26
N PRO A 227 12.17 -23.69 13.97
CA PRO A 227 11.62 -24.77 14.82
C PRO A 227 10.68 -24.29 15.92
N GLN A 228 10.86 -23.07 16.43
CA GLN A 228 9.98 -22.49 17.47
C GLN A 228 8.74 -21.82 16.86
N LYS A 229 8.69 -21.67 15.53
CA LYS A 229 7.58 -21.05 14.79
C LYS A 229 7.28 -19.62 15.25
N THR A 230 8.29 -18.85 15.54
CA THR A 230 8.13 -17.44 15.96
C THR A 230 7.56 -16.58 14.83
N PHE A 231 7.97 -16.86 13.58
CA PHE A 231 7.37 -16.25 12.39
C PHE A 231 6.02 -16.85 11.99
N GLY A 232 5.52 -17.84 12.77
CA GLY A 232 4.27 -18.52 12.46
C GLY A 232 4.41 -19.58 11.38
N GLY A 233 3.41 -19.63 10.50
CA GLY A 233 3.35 -20.55 9.37
C GLY A 233 3.01 -19.80 8.09
N VAL A 234 1.94 -20.24 7.41
CA VAL A 234 1.40 -19.50 6.28
C VAL A 234 0.63 -18.30 6.80
N GLU A 235 1.00 -17.12 6.29
CA GLU A 235 0.28 -15.88 6.52
C GLU A 235 -0.75 -15.64 5.39
N LYS A 236 -1.74 -14.83 5.69
CA LYS A 236 -2.75 -14.38 4.74
C LYS A 236 -2.77 -12.87 4.71
N ILE A 237 -2.94 -12.31 3.51
CA ILE A 237 -2.98 -10.86 3.37
C ILE A 237 -4.44 -10.42 3.22
N HIS A 238 -4.83 -9.53 4.13
CA HIS A 238 -6.14 -8.92 4.22
C HIS A 238 -6.08 -7.45 3.82
N HIS A 239 -7.24 -6.82 3.74
CA HIS A 239 -7.36 -5.37 3.68
C HIS A 239 -8.02 -4.85 4.96
N ALA A 240 -7.77 -3.59 5.28
CA ALA A 240 -8.47 -2.87 6.34
C ALA A 240 -9.03 -1.56 5.80
N THR A 241 -10.12 -1.08 6.40
CA THR A 241 -10.80 0.15 5.99
C THR A 241 -11.20 0.96 7.22
N ARG A 242 -11.37 2.29 7.05
CA ARG A 242 -11.96 3.12 8.08
C ARG A 242 -13.40 2.72 8.39
N HIS A 243 -13.92 3.10 9.54
CA HIS A 243 -15.34 2.97 9.81
C HIS A 243 -16.19 3.77 8.81
N GLY A 244 -17.34 3.24 8.42
CA GLY A 244 -18.24 3.84 7.43
C GLY A 244 -17.85 3.63 5.97
N PHE A 245 -16.73 2.93 5.69
CA PHE A 245 -16.28 2.66 4.32
C PHE A 245 -17.31 1.85 3.52
N ASP A 246 -17.91 0.83 4.12
CA ASP A 246 -18.88 -0.05 3.45
C ASP A 246 -20.15 0.72 3.02
N GLU A 247 -20.53 1.76 3.78
CA GLU A 247 -21.66 2.63 3.44
C GLU A 247 -21.31 3.65 2.36
N ASP A 248 -20.10 4.23 2.43
CA ASP A 248 -19.65 5.27 1.50
C ASP A 248 -19.26 4.69 0.13
N TYR A 249 -18.67 3.48 0.11
CA TYR A 249 -18.07 2.81 -1.05
C TYR A 249 -18.51 1.35 -1.15
N SER A 250 -19.82 1.07 -1.14
CA SER A 250 -20.38 -0.28 -1.07
C SER A 250 -19.93 -1.22 -2.20
N ASP A 251 -19.77 -0.69 -3.41
CA ASP A 251 -19.26 -1.41 -4.57
C ASP A 251 -17.78 -1.75 -4.41
N VAL A 252 -16.93 -0.78 -4.03
CA VAL A 252 -15.50 -1.01 -3.78
C VAL A 252 -15.30 -2.01 -2.65
N SER A 253 -16.07 -1.90 -1.57
CA SER A 253 -16.03 -2.86 -0.47
C SER A 253 -16.32 -4.28 -0.94
N GLN A 254 -17.32 -4.45 -1.82
CA GLN A 254 -17.62 -5.76 -2.38
C GLN A 254 -16.50 -6.25 -3.31
N TRP A 255 -15.93 -5.38 -4.13
CA TRP A 255 -14.82 -5.72 -5.03
C TRP A 255 -13.57 -6.17 -4.27
N LEU A 256 -13.19 -5.45 -3.20
CA LEU A 256 -12.09 -5.85 -2.33
C LEU A 256 -12.33 -7.20 -1.65
N LYS A 257 -13.57 -7.53 -1.29
CA LYS A 257 -13.95 -8.84 -0.72
C LYS A 257 -13.89 -9.97 -1.76
N ASN A 258 -14.13 -9.66 -3.04
CA ASN A 258 -14.05 -10.64 -4.14
C ASN A 258 -12.61 -10.87 -4.63
N TRP A 259 -11.73 -9.92 -4.38
CA TRP A 259 -10.35 -9.93 -4.89
C TRP A 259 -9.55 -11.11 -4.35
N LYS A 260 -8.92 -11.85 -5.24
CA LYS A 260 -8.03 -12.98 -4.96
C LYS A 260 -6.92 -13.05 -5.99
N MET A 261 -5.70 -13.30 -5.53
CA MET A 261 -4.55 -13.53 -6.39
C MET A 261 -3.84 -14.83 -6.04
N THR A 262 -3.30 -15.49 -7.05
CA THR A 262 -2.38 -16.63 -6.92
C THR A 262 -0.94 -16.13 -6.84
N ASP A 263 -0.02 -17.01 -6.41
CA ASP A 263 1.44 -16.73 -6.40
C ASP A 263 1.94 -16.23 -7.76
N GLN A 264 1.44 -16.84 -8.85
CA GLN A 264 1.82 -16.44 -10.19
C GLN A 264 1.34 -15.02 -10.51
N GLN A 265 0.07 -14.72 -10.24
CA GLN A 265 -0.53 -13.42 -10.56
C GLN A 265 0.14 -12.27 -9.82
N ILE A 266 0.37 -12.42 -8.50
CA ILE A 266 1.04 -11.37 -7.72
C ILE A 266 2.52 -11.25 -8.12
N GLY A 267 3.20 -12.37 -8.39
CA GLY A 267 4.59 -12.36 -8.87
C GLY A 267 4.73 -11.65 -10.22
N GLU A 268 3.80 -11.89 -11.15
CA GLU A 268 3.75 -11.19 -12.45
C GLU A 268 3.49 -9.69 -12.25
N LEU A 269 2.51 -9.31 -11.42
CA LEU A 269 2.21 -7.91 -11.15
C LEU A 269 3.42 -7.17 -10.56
N ILE A 270 4.07 -7.74 -9.54
CA ILE A 270 5.29 -7.17 -8.94
C ILE A 270 6.36 -6.99 -10.02
N ASN A 271 6.56 -8.00 -10.87
CA ASN A 271 7.56 -7.94 -11.94
C ASN A 271 7.26 -6.82 -12.96
N TYR A 272 5.99 -6.65 -13.36
CA TYR A 272 5.59 -5.54 -14.24
C TYR A 272 5.88 -4.17 -13.62
N VAL A 273 5.59 -4.02 -12.33
CA VAL A 273 5.77 -2.77 -11.58
C VAL A 273 7.26 -2.44 -11.42
N GLU A 274 8.07 -3.41 -10.97
CA GLU A 274 9.51 -3.23 -10.75
C GLU A 274 10.31 -2.95 -12.04
N ASN A 275 9.87 -3.51 -13.18
CA ASN A 275 10.51 -3.29 -14.47
C ASN A 275 9.95 -2.11 -15.28
N SER A 276 9.12 -1.27 -14.67
CA SER A 276 8.57 -0.06 -15.29
C SER A 276 9.26 1.19 -14.76
N GLU A 277 9.24 2.27 -15.56
CA GLU A 277 9.81 3.56 -15.14
C GLU A 277 9.04 4.15 -13.94
N GLU A 278 7.70 4.03 -13.99
CA GLU A 278 6.80 4.40 -12.89
C GLU A 278 5.93 3.19 -12.51
N PRO A 279 5.68 2.93 -11.22
CA PRO A 279 4.87 1.80 -10.76
C PRO A 279 3.49 1.69 -11.41
N ILE A 280 2.85 2.84 -11.64
CA ILE A 280 1.52 2.90 -12.26
C ILE A 280 1.51 2.38 -13.71
N ASP A 281 2.61 2.53 -14.45
CA ASP A 281 2.68 2.09 -15.84
C ASP A 281 2.79 0.56 -15.93
N GLY A 282 3.51 -0.06 -15.00
CA GLY A 282 3.56 -1.52 -14.85
C GLY A 282 2.20 -2.10 -14.45
N ALA A 283 1.55 -1.45 -13.47
CA ALA A 283 0.22 -1.84 -13.03
C ALA A 283 -0.83 -1.74 -14.15
N LYS A 284 -0.83 -0.66 -14.96
CA LYS A 284 -1.71 -0.52 -16.14
C LYS A 284 -1.54 -1.66 -17.12
N LYS A 285 -0.31 -1.99 -17.45
CA LYS A 285 0.02 -3.06 -18.39
C LYS A 285 -0.52 -4.41 -17.91
N TRP A 286 -0.32 -4.70 -16.62
CA TRP A 286 -0.82 -5.92 -16.03
C TRP A 286 -2.36 -5.96 -16.02
N VAL A 287 -3.02 -4.84 -15.68
CA VAL A 287 -4.49 -4.69 -15.69
C VAL A 287 -5.05 -4.95 -17.08
N GLU A 288 -4.47 -4.35 -18.12
CA GLU A 288 -4.86 -4.55 -19.53
C GLU A 288 -4.76 -6.02 -19.98
N GLU A 289 -3.73 -6.74 -19.51
CA GLU A 289 -3.54 -8.15 -19.85
C GLU A 289 -4.42 -9.11 -19.03
N ASN A 290 -5.04 -8.62 -17.93
CA ASN A 290 -5.82 -9.42 -16.99
C ASN A 290 -7.29 -8.95 -16.85
N GLU A 291 -7.87 -8.29 -17.87
CA GLU A 291 -9.23 -7.73 -17.84
C GLU A 291 -10.31 -8.75 -17.45
N GLU A 292 -10.19 -10.01 -17.91
CA GLU A 292 -11.16 -11.08 -17.59
C GLU A 292 -11.14 -11.41 -16.09
N LEU A 293 -9.95 -11.55 -15.49
CA LEU A 293 -9.75 -11.79 -14.07
C LEU A 293 -10.29 -10.63 -13.23
N ILE A 294 -9.93 -9.41 -13.60
CA ILE A 294 -10.41 -8.20 -12.91
C ILE A 294 -11.93 -8.09 -13.00
N GLY A 295 -12.52 -8.43 -14.16
CA GLY A 295 -13.95 -8.49 -14.35
C GLY A 295 -14.66 -9.46 -13.39
N GLU A 296 -13.96 -10.45 -12.83
CA GLU A 296 -14.52 -11.30 -11.78
C GLU A 296 -14.56 -10.63 -10.41
N TRP A 297 -13.60 -9.75 -10.12
CA TRP A 297 -13.54 -9.05 -8.84
C TRP A 297 -14.54 -7.89 -8.76
N VAL A 298 -14.74 -7.16 -9.87
CA VAL A 298 -15.53 -5.92 -9.94
C VAL A 298 -16.97 -6.13 -10.43
N LYS A 299 -17.56 -7.30 -10.09
CA LYS A 299 -18.95 -7.64 -10.40
C LYS A 299 -19.95 -6.99 -9.45
#